data_f4e97909ce89d8fba809a3051bca4e1d
#
_entry.id   f4e97909ce89d8fba809a3051bca4e1d
#
_cell.length_a   1.000
_cell.length_b   1.000
_cell.length_c   1.000
_cell.angle_alpha   90.00
_cell.angle_beta   90.00
_cell.angle_gamma   90.00
#
_symmetry.space_group_name_H-M   'P 1'
#
loop_
_entity.id
_entity.type
_entity.pdbx_description
1 polymer ?
#
loop_
_entity_poly.entity_id
_entity_poly.type
_entity_poly.pdbx_seq_one_letter_code
_entity_poly.pdbx_strand_id
1 'polypeptide(L)'
;MILPADRTLADFPRLNGETDDAPRIQRAVEACPSGVLYLPAGVYEIAQTVEITNACSLLMHKSAILRAVREIDFIVSMDCAVLWDKDLQKPGAPEDYNLFIRGGQFYGNGLASCLFLTRYHHFTLADTTCLNGKRFGLKVDGDDKFGYELVVNNLYCKTVIPGLAGNVGLHIEGGDSHYTDVVVVDYTVGFRLVNHAWANRLTRCHVWGGPVPPPAEGELPEMLKDSICFDINQGGNILRECYADTGAIGFRINASTQLLGCAYFSNPHFGLDNITCIDHVSGRLTVANSSFTKTAEHVEVYRGSGEQVIWQSNLLYGFPEDVQARFSATSADQTTLRLA
;
A
#
# COMPACT_ATOMS: atom_id res chain seq x y z
N MET A 1 -4.59 8.87 24.16
CA MET A 1 -5.70 9.85 24.31
C MET A 1 -6.81 9.38 23.39
N ILE A 2 -8.00 9.06 23.92
CA ILE A 2 -9.15 8.69 23.10
C ILE A 2 -9.77 10.01 22.66
N LEU A 3 -9.80 10.27 21.37
CA LEU A 3 -10.51 11.43 20.83
C LEU A 3 -12.01 11.22 21.09
N PRO A 4 -12.73 12.18 21.68
CA PRO A 4 -14.17 12.06 21.81
C PRO A 4 -14.79 12.02 20.42
N ALA A 5 -15.69 11.07 20.18
CA ALA A 5 -16.49 11.05 18.96
C ALA A 5 -17.67 12.01 19.10
N ASP A 6 -17.99 12.74 18.04
CA ASP A 6 -19.12 13.68 18.03
C ASP A 6 -20.44 12.93 17.80
N ARG A 7 -20.38 11.82 17.08
CA ARG A 7 -21.51 10.93 16.80
C ARG A 7 -21.08 9.46 16.92
N THR A 8 -22.03 8.60 17.23
CA THR A 8 -21.83 7.17 17.17
C THR A 8 -22.83 6.52 16.22
N LEU A 9 -22.39 5.50 15.48
CA LEU A 9 -23.30 4.75 14.60
C LEU A 9 -24.47 4.09 15.39
N ALA A 10 -24.32 3.90 16.69
CA ALA A 10 -25.39 3.39 17.53
C ALA A 10 -26.63 4.31 17.57
N ASP A 11 -26.45 5.62 17.31
CA ASP A 11 -27.55 6.60 17.23
C ASP A 11 -28.35 6.51 15.91
N PHE A 12 -27.86 5.72 14.96
CA PHE A 12 -28.43 5.56 13.62
C PHE A 12 -28.88 4.11 13.40
N PRO A 13 -30.06 3.70 13.90
CA PRO A 13 -30.58 2.35 13.65
C PRO A 13 -30.91 2.15 12.17
N ARG A 14 -30.94 0.90 11.71
CA ARG A 14 -31.51 0.58 10.40
C ARG A 14 -32.97 0.98 10.36
N LEU A 15 -33.37 1.60 9.26
CA LEU A 15 -34.77 1.94 8.99
C LEU A 15 -35.46 0.75 8.31
N ASN A 16 -36.82 0.78 8.32
CA ASN A 16 -37.60 -0.22 7.62
C ASN A 16 -37.25 -0.23 6.12
N GLY A 17 -36.93 -1.41 5.61
CA GLY A 17 -36.54 -1.61 4.20
C GLY A 17 -35.01 -1.57 3.94
N GLU A 18 -34.22 -1.17 4.90
CA GLU A 18 -32.75 -1.27 4.76
C GLU A 18 -32.29 -2.73 4.97
N THR A 19 -31.70 -3.31 3.93
CA THR A 19 -31.24 -4.72 3.92
C THR A 19 -29.81 -4.87 4.40
N ASP A 20 -29.05 -3.78 4.44
CA ASP A 20 -27.63 -3.73 4.82
C ASP A 20 -27.32 -2.46 5.63
N ASP A 21 -26.07 -2.25 6.01
CA ASP A 21 -25.66 -1.14 6.88
C ASP A 21 -25.20 0.12 6.13
N ALA A 22 -24.98 0.04 4.83
CA ALA A 22 -24.46 1.18 4.08
C ALA A 22 -25.38 2.41 4.16
N PRO A 23 -26.73 2.30 4.03
CA PRO A 23 -27.61 3.47 4.12
C PRO A 23 -27.56 4.15 5.48
N ARG A 24 -27.52 3.38 6.60
CA ARG A 24 -27.44 3.99 7.93
C ARG A 24 -26.09 4.63 8.21
N ILE A 25 -24.98 4.04 7.70
CA ILE A 25 -23.66 4.63 7.81
C ILE A 25 -23.62 5.92 7.00
N GLN A 26 -24.20 5.94 5.80
CA GLN A 26 -24.29 7.13 4.97
C GLN A 26 -25.03 8.27 5.69
N ARG A 27 -26.18 7.99 6.32
CA ARG A 27 -26.92 8.99 7.14
C ARG A 27 -26.08 9.49 8.33
N ALA A 28 -25.30 8.61 8.95
CA ALA A 28 -24.43 9.00 10.07
C ALA A 28 -23.30 9.91 9.60
N VAL A 29 -22.69 9.63 8.44
CA VAL A 29 -21.67 10.50 7.79
C VAL A 29 -22.27 11.87 7.46
N GLU A 30 -23.47 11.92 6.85
CA GLU A 30 -24.15 13.16 6.51
C GLU A 30 -24.52 14.00 7.74
N ALA A 31 -24.85 13.34 8.86
CA ALA A 31 -25.14 13.99 10.13
C ALA A 31 -23.88 14.42 10.91
N CYS A 32 -22.69 14.13 10.39
CA CYS A 32 -21.40 14.43 11.00
C CYS A 32 -20.47 15.18 10.02
N PRO A 33 -20.88 16.35 9.49
CA PRO A 33 -20.23 16.97 8.34
C PRO A 33 -18.80 17.50 8.58
N SER A 34 -18.39 17.68 9.83
CA SER A 34 -17.06 18.16 10.21
C SER A 34 -16.55 17.57 11.52
N GLY A 35 -17.04 16.40 11.88
CA GLY A 35 -16.74 15.78 13.17
C GLY A 35 -16.18 14.37 13.04
N VAL A 36 -16.24 13.64 14.14
CA VAL A 36 -15.77 12.25 14.25
C VAL A 36 -16.95 11.31 14.43
N LEU A 37 -17.15 10.41 13.47
CA LEU A 37 -18.11 9.33 13.58
C LEU A 37 -17.45 8.08 14.15
N TYR A 38 -17.98 7.60 15.28
CA TYR A 38 -17.52 6.35 15.88
C TYR A 38 -18.34 5.16 15.41
N LEU A 39 -17.63 4.11 14.94
CA LEU A 39 -18.22 2.81 14.63
C LEU A 39 -17.90 1.81 15.75
N PRO A 40 -18.86 1.39 16.57
CA PRO A 40 -18.66 0.38 17.60
C PRO A 40 -18.23 -0.97 17.07
N ALA A 41 -17.84 -1.89 17.95
CA ALA A 41 -17.58 -3.28 17.59
C ALA A 41 -18.83 -3.91 16.96
N GLY A 42 -18.64 -4.60 15.84
CA GLY A 42 -19.73 -5.26 15.12
C GLY A 42 -19.35 -5.56 13.67
N VAL A 43 -20.19 -6.35 13.01
CA VAL A 43 -20.07 -6.59 11.57
C VAL A 43 -21.16 -5.78 10.87
N TYR A 44 -20.75 -4.93 9.95
CA TYR A 44 -21.60 -4.04 9.17
C TYR A 44 -21.58 -4.51 7.72
N GLU A 45 -22.74 -4.94 7.23
CA GLU A 45 -22.90 -5.42 5.87
C GLU A 45 -23.04 -4.25 4.91
N ILE A 46 -22.23 -4.26 3.83
CA ILE A 46 -22.12 -3.14 2.88
C ILE A 46 -22.48 -3.65 1.49
N ALA A 47 -23.64 -3.23 0.98
CA ALA A 47 -24.12 -3.59 -0.35
C ALA A 47 -23.98 -2.45 -1.38
N GLN A 48 -23.59 -1.26 -0.95
CA GLN A 48 -23.24 -0.11 -1.79
C GLN A 48 -22.10 0.68 -1.13
N THR A 49 -21.27 1.34 -1.93
CA THR A 49 -20.17 2.14 -1.41
C THR A 49 -20.68 3.20 -0.43
N VAL A 50 -20.02 3.32 0.71
CA VAL A 50 -20.21 4.45 1.63
C VAL A 50 -19.36 5.62 1.13
N GLU A 51 -20.03 6.69 0.72
CA GLU A 51 -19.37 7.89 0.17
C GLU A 51 -19.19 8.94 1.26
N ILE A 52 -17.94 9.32 1.53
CA ILE A 52 -17.60 10.40 2.46
C ILE A 52 -17.11 11.58 1.64
N THR A 53 -18.00 12.56 1.43
CA THR A 53 -17.73 13.75 0.61
C THR A 53 -17.73 15.04 1.45
N ASN A 54 -17.67 14.89 2.76
CA ASN A 54 -17.62 15.97 3.74
C ASN A 54 -16.41 15.78 4.66
N ALA A 55 -16.22 16.66 5.64
CA ALA A 55 -15.09 16.60 6.58
C ALA A 55 -15.34 15.60 7.74
N CYS A 56 -16.06 14.51 7.52
CA CYS A 56 -16.28 13.47 8.51
C CYS A 56 -15.08 12.53 8.62
N SER A 57 -14.50 12.45 9.80
CA SER A 57 -13.48 11.46 10.14
C SER A 57 -14.11 10.18 10.70
N LEU A 58 -13.48 9.02 10.46
CA LEU A 58 -13.94 7.74 11.00
C LEU A 58 -13.01 7.26 12.13
N LEU A 59 -13.60 7.04 13.29
CA LEU A 59 -12.98 6.32 14.39
C LEU A 59 -13.69 4.97 14.55
N MET A 60 -12.96 3.88 14.42
CA MET A 60 -13.56 2.55 14.43
C MET A 60 -13.00 1.71 15.58
N HIS A 61 -13.87 0.97 16.27
CA HIS A 61 -13.40 -0.06 17.19
C HIS A 61 -12.58 -1.10 16.40
N LYS A 62 -11.52 -1.63 17.00
CA LYS A 62 -10.66 -2.65 16.34
C LYS A 62 -11.42 -3.88 15.80
N SER A 63 -12.58 -4.18 16.39
CA SER A 63 -13.48 -5.27 15.97
C SER A 63 -14.71 -4.74 15.18
N ALA A 64 -14.70 -3.51 14.72
CA ALA A 64 -15.67 -3.05 13.73
C ALA A 64 -15.23 -3.54 12.35
N ILE A 65 -16.10 -4.25 11.66
CA ILE A 65 -15.82 -4.85 10.35
C ILE A 65 -16.86 -4.33 9.36
N LEU A 66 -16.44 -3.59 8.35
CA LEU A 66 -17.27 -3.25 7.19
C LEU A 66 -17.04 -4.35 6.14
N ARG A 67 -18.06 -5.13 5.86
CA ARG A 67 -17.97 -6.30 4.98
C ARG A 67 -18.81 -6.13 3.71
N ALA A 68 -18.19 -6.18 2.55
CA ALA A 68 -18.91 -6.22 1.29
C ALA A 68 -19.78 -7.49 1.17
N VAL A 69 -21.04 -7.33 0.84
CA VAL A 69 -22.01 -8.42 0.62
C VAL A 69 -22.56 -8.44 -0.81
N ARG A 70 -22.20 -7.46 -1.63
CA ARG A 70 -22.45 -7.39 -3.07
C ARG A 70 -21.23 -6.91 -3.81
N GLU A 71 -21.22 -7.09 -5.12
CA GLU A 71 -20.21 -6.52 -5.99
C GLU A 71 -20.37 -5.01 -6.06
N ILE A 72 -19.36 -4.29 -5.56
CA ILE A 72 -19.25 -2.82 -5.56
C ILE A 72 -17.79 -2.44 -5.80
N ASP A 73 -17.52 -1.20 -6.17
CA ASP A 73 -16.16 -0.77 -6.45
C ASP A 73 -15.31 -0.71 -5.18
N PHE A 74 -15.79 -0.02 -4.14
CA PHE A 74 -15.12 0.13 -2.85
C PHE A 74 -16.12 0.00 -1.69
N ILE A 75 -15.61 -0.46 -0.54
CA ILE A 75 -16.41 -0.46 0.69
C ILE A 75 -16.63 0.99 1.14
N VAL A 76 -15.55 1.78 1.20
CA VAL A 76 -15.58 3.21 1.51
C VAL A 76 -14.80 3.97 0.46
N SER A 77 -15.41 5.03 -0.04
CA SER A 77 -14.80 6.04 -0.89
C SER A 77 -14.80 7.37 -0.14
N MET A 78 -13.62 7.96 0.03
CA MET A 78 -13.47 9.23 0.72
C MET A 78 -12.88 10.27 -0.22
N ASP A 79 -13.67 11.30 -0.47
CA ASP A 79 -13.31 12.44 -1.30
C ASP A 79 -13.15 13.69 -0.44
N CYS A 80 -11.93 14.11 -0.24
CA CYS A 80 -11.59 15.21 0.65
C CYS A 80 -11.58 16.59 -0.03
N ALA A 81 -12.15 16.73 -1.23
CA ALA A 81 -12.14 17.99 -2.00
C ALA A 81 -12.80 19.16 -1.25
N VAL A 82 -13.70 18.88 -0.33
CA VAL A 82 -14.36 19.89 0.50
C VAL A 82 -13.35 20.74 1.29
N LEU A 83 -12.17 20.20 1.56
CA LEU A 83 -11.10 20.87 2.31
C LEU A 83 -10.26 21.83 1.47
N TRP A 84 -10.51 21.89 0.17
CA TRP A 84 -9.74 22.74 -0.74
C TRP A 84 -10.57 23.93 -1.23
N ASP A 85 -10.13 25.14 -0.90
CA ASP A 85 -10.71 26.36 -1.45
C ASP A 85 -10.20 26.55 -2.90
N LYS A 86 -11.08 26.30 -3.86
CA LYS A 86 -10.75 26.40 -5.29
C LYS A 86 -10.41 27.83 -5.74
N ASP A 87 -11.02 28.85 -5.11
CA ASP A 87 -10.85 30.24 -5.48
C ASP A 87 -9.51 30.79 -4.97
N LEU A 88 -9.08 30.34 -3.81
CA LEU A 88 -7.83 30.77 -3.18
C LEU A 88 -6.64 29.85 -3.51
N GLN A 89 -6.87 28.69 -4.13
CA GLN A 89 -5.87 27.65 -4.39
C GLN A 89 -5.08 27.30 -3.10
N LYS A 90 -5.75 27.28 -1.98
CA LYS A 90 -5.19 26.97 -0.68
C LYS A 90 -6.14 26.05 0.09
N PRO A 91 -5.63 25.33 1.07
CA PRO A 91 -6.46 24.59 1.99
C PRO A 91 -7.54 25.47 2.62
N GLY A 92 -8.72 24.89 2.87
CA GLY A 92 -9.82 25.55 3.56
C GLY A 92 -9.46 26.01 4.97
N ALA A 93 -10.46 26.15 5.84
CA ALA A 93 -10.23 26.61 7.20
C ALA A 93 -9.32 25.66 7.99
N PRO A 94 -8.48 26.14 8.92
CA PRO A 94 -7.56 25.32 9.71
C PRO A 94 -8.22 24.16 10.46
N GLU A 95 -9.46 24.29 10.84
CA GLU A 95 -10.27 23.27 11.49
C GLU A 95 -10.61 22.06 10.60
N ASP A 96 -10.52 22.22 9.28
CA ASP A 96 -10.79 21.17 8.29
C ASP A 96 -9.57 20.29 8.00
N TYR A 97 -8.41 20.59 8.62
CA TYR A 97 -7.23 19.75 8.48
C TYR A 97 -7.27 18.54 9.41
N ASN A 98 -6.49 17.53 9.06
CA ASN A 98 -6.30 16.32 9.85
C ASN A 98 -7.50 15.37 9.86
N LEU A 99 -8.17 15.20 8.73
CA LEU A 99 -9.11 14.11 8.55
C LEU A 99 -8.40 12.77 8.75
N PHE A 100 -9.16 11.82 9.24
CA PHE A 100 -8.60 10.50 9.47
C PHE A 100 -9.60 9.36 9.31
N ILE A 101 -9.05 8.19 9.00
CA ILE A 101 -9.67 6.90 9.29
C ILE A 101 -8.74 6.18 10.26
N ARG A 102 -9.24 5.78 11.42
CA ARG A 102 -8.47 5.05 12.42
C ARG A 102 -9.20 3.83 12.95
N GLY A 103 -8.48 2.71 13.00
CA GLY A 103 -8.99 1.43 13.49
C GLY A 103 -9.86 0.69 12.49
N GLY A 104 -10.49 -0.39 12.97
CA GLY A 104 -11.43 -1.19 12.20
C GLY A 104 -10.85 -2.03 11.08
N GLN A 105 -11.74 -2.72 10.40
CA GLN A 105 -11.41 -3.64 9.32
C GLN A 105 -12.36 -3.43 8.14
N PHE A 106 -11.80 -3.40 6.94
CA PHE A 106 -12.52 -3.34 5.68
C PHE A 106 -12.35 -4.68 4.97
N TYR A 107 -13.42 -5.46 4.91
CA TYR A 107 -13.41 -6.80 4.36
C TYR A 107 -14.09 -6.82 2.99
N GLY A 108 -13.28 -6.75 1.93
CA GLY A 108 -13.74 -6.70 0.54
C GLY A 108 -14.44 -7.97 0.07
N ASN A 109 -14.16 -9.11 0.73
CA ASN A 109 -14.80 -10.41 0.46
C ASN A 109 -14.66 -10.88 -1.00
N GLY A 110 -13.67 -10.35 -1.76
CA GLY A 110 -13.52 -10.55 -3.20
C GLY A 110 -14.60 -9.86 -4.05
N LEU A 111 -15.51 -9.14 -3.43
CA LEU A 111 -16.61 -8.43 -4.07
C LEU A 111 -16.32 -6.94 -4.26
N ALA A 112 -15.50 -6.37 -3.39
CA ALA A 112 -15.13 -4.95 -3.40
C ALA A 112 -13.64 -4.74 -3.15
N SER A 113 -13.08 -3.64 -3.62
CA SER A 113 -11.85 -3.07 -3.07
C SER A 113 -12.13 -2.44 -1.70
N CYS A 114 -11.11 -2.34 -0.82
CA CYS A 114 -11.42 -1.92 0.55
C CYS A 114 -11.62 -0.42 0.67
N LEU A 115 -10.57 0.37 0.41
CA LEU A 115 -10.58 1.82 0.61
C LEU A 115 -10.17 2.57 -0.65
N PHE A 116 -10.86 3.67 -0.92
CA PHE A 116 -10.48 4.66 -1.90
C PHE A 116 -10.35 6.04 -1.23
N LEU A 117 -9.20 6.69 -1.39
CA LEU A 117 -8.95 8.05 -0.92
C LEU A 117 -8.60 8.91 -2.12
N THR A 118 -9.31 10.01 -2.30
CA THR A 118 -9.03 10.97 -3.36
C THR A 118 -9.04 12.40 -2.86
N ARG A 119 -8.31 13.26 -3.54
CA ARG A 119 -8.23 14.72 -3.29
C ARG A 119 -7.96 15.08 -1.83
N TYR A 120 -7.12 14.31 -1.18
CA TYR A 120 -6.75 14.50 0.22
C TYR A 120 -5.62 15.52 0.38
N HIS A 121 -5.57 16.11 1.56
CA HIS A 121 -4.45 16.91 2.05
C HIS A 121 -4.40 16.78 3.58
N HIS A 122 -3.21 16.49 4.15
CA HIS A 122 -3.06 16.21 5.58
C HIS A 122 -4.02 15.14 6.14
N PHE A 123 -4.12 14.02 5.44
CA PHE A 123 -4.97 12.90 5.85
C PHE A 123 -4.18 11.85 6.63
N THR A 124 -4.81 11.23 7.63
CA THR A 124 -4.22 10.11 8.38
C THR A 124 -5.05 8.83 8.24
N LEU A 125 -4.44 7.76 7.76
CA LEU A 125 -4.97 6.39 7.82
C LEU A 125 -4.13 5.60 8.81
N ALA A 126 -4.71 5.13 9.92
CA ALA A 126 -3.93 4.46 10.96
C ALA A 126 -4.63 3.27 11.60
N ASP A 127 -3.85 2.29 12.06
CA ASP A 127 -4.32 1.14 12.84
C ASP A 127 -5.44 0.34 12.15
N THR A 128 -5.38 0.24 10.83
CA THR A 128 -6.47 -0.26 9.98
C THR A 128 -6.09 -1.56 9.29
N THR A 129 -7.08 -2.40 9.01
CA THR A 129 -6.91 -3.65 8.27
C THR A 129 -7.79 -3.68 7.03
N CYS A 130 -7.20 -4.02 5.88
CA CYS A 130 -7.89 -4.25 4.61
C CYS A 130 -7.76 -5.73 4.23
N LEU A 131 -8.88 -6.44 4.16
CA LEU A 131 -8.90 -7.88 3.87
C LEU A 131 -9.65 -8.19 2.58
N ASN A 132 -9.09 -9.07 1.78
CA ASN A 132 -9.74 -9.63 0.58
C ASN A 132 -10.30 -8.56 -0.36
N GLY A 133 -9.53 -7.47 -0.55
CA GLY A 133 -9.86 -6.47 -1.54
C GLY A 133 -9.83 -7.06 -2.96
N LYS A 134 -10.90 -6.84 -3.76
CA LYS A 134 -11.02 -7.41 -5.10
C LYS A 134 -9.88 -6.98 -6.02
N ARG A 135 -9.62 -5.70 -6.13
CA ARG A 135 -8.52 -5.12 -6.91
C ARG A 135 -7.50 -4.40 -6.06
N PHE A 136 -7.96 -3.70 -5.01
CA PHE A 136 -7.13 -2.88 -4.16
C PHE A 136 -7.43 -3.13 -2.68
N GLY A 137 -6.38 -3.19 -1.86
CA GLY A 137 -6.52 -2.99 -0.43
C GLY A 137 -6.76 -1.50 -0.15
N LEU A 138 -5.85 -0.65 -0.61
CA LEU A 138 -5.98 0.79 -0.58
C LEU A 138 -5.68 1.34 -1.98
N LYS A 139 -6.58 2.15 -2.52
CA LYS A 139 -6.30 3.02 -3.67
C LYS A 139 -6.25 4.47 -3.18
N VAL A 140 -5.17 5.14 -3.52
CA VAL A 140 -4.96 6.56 -3.28
C VAL A 140 -4.87 7.22 -4.64
N ASP A 141 -5.72 8.19 -4.92
CA ASP A 141 -5.77 8.89 -6.20
C ASP A 141 -5.56 10.39 -5.95
N GLY A 142 -4.43 10.89 -6.43
CA GLY A 142 -4.15 12.32 -6.49
C GLY A 142 -4.36 12.80 -7.92
N ASP A 143 -5.17 13.81 -8.13
CA ASP A 143 -5.17 14.54 -9.38
C ASP A 143 -4.02 15.57 -9.40
N ASP A 144 -3.82 16.30 -10.50
CA ASP A 144 -2.74 17.28 -10.68
C ASP A 144 -2.67 18.38 -9.58
N LYS A 145 -3.64 18.48 -8.70
CA LYS A 145 -3.79 19.55 -7.72
C LYS A 145 -3.91 19.09 -6.28
N PHE A 146 -4.17 17.79 -6.07
CA PHE A 146 -4.51 17.23 -4.77
C PHE A 146 -3.83 15.88 -4.57
N GLY A 147 -3.73 15.43 -3.34
CA GLY A 147 -3.15 14.14 -3.02
C GLY A 147 -1.75 14.27 -2.45
N TYR A 148 -1.59 15.14 -1.46
CA TYR A 148 -0.33 15.38 -0.75
C TYR A 148 -0.47 15.16 0.74
N GLU A 149 0.65 14.80 1.39
CA GLU A 149 0.79 14.72 2.84
C GLU A 149 -0.19 13.71 3.49
N LEU A 150 -0.42 12.59 2.82
CA LEU A 150 -1.06 11.44 3.43
C LEU A 150 -0.08 10.76 4.40
N VAL A 151 -0.56 10.47 5.60
CA VAL A 151 0.15 9.64 6.57
C VAL A 151 -0.57 8.31 6.72
N VAL A 152 0.05 7.24 6.26
CA VAL A 152 -0.41 5.86 6.48
C VAL A 152 0.48 5.21 7.52
N ASN A 153 -0.11 4.74 8.61
CA ASN A 153 0.62 4.12 9.70
C ASN A 153 -0.07 2.84 10.18
N ASN A 154 0.69 1.76 10.34
CA ASN A 154 0.18 0.49 10.84
C ASN A 154 -1.05 0.00 10.06
N LEU A 155 -0.91 -0.10 8.73
CA LEU A 155 -1.91 -0.66 7.85
C LEU A 155 -1.54 -2.10 7.49
N TYR A 156 -2.49 -3.01 7.66
CA TYR A 156 -2.35 -4.39 7.23
C TYR A 156 -3.29 -4.69 6.07
N CYS A 157 -2.73 -5.02 4.90
CA CYS A 157 -3.49 -5.42 3.72
C CYS A 157 -3.22 -6.88 3.40
N LYS A 158 -4.26 -7.71 3.37
CA LYS A 158 -4.12 -9.12 3.01
C LYS A 158 -5.24 -9.59 2.09
N THR A 159 -4.91 -10.41 1.10
CA THR A 159 -5.91 -11.19 0.36
C THR A 159 -5.64 -12.68 0.52
N VAL A 160 -6.71 -13.46 0.68
CA VAL A 160 -6.67 -14.93 0.71
C VAL A 160 -7.46 -15.53 -0.46
N ILE A 161 -7.92 -14.68 -1.37
CA ILE A 161 -8.69 -15.10 -2.55
C ILE A 161 -7.68 -15.32 -3.67
N PRO A 162 -7.39 -16.58 -4.02
CA PRO A 162 -6.49 -16.88 -5.11
C PRO A 162 -7.07 -16.35 -6.43
N GLY A 163 -6.21 -15.89 -7.32
CA GLY A 163 -6.55 -15.73 -8.73
C GLY A 163 -7.08 -14.37 -9.19
N LEU A 164 -7.04 -13.32 -8.38
CA LEU A 164 -7.22 -11.97 -8.91
C LEU A 164 -5.90 -11.45 -9.49
N ALA A 165 -5.52 -11.97 -10.67
CA ALA A 165 -4.33 -11.51 -11.37
C ALA A 165 -4.35 -9.98 -11.51
N GLY A 166 -3.23 -9.34 -11.15
CA GLY A 166 -3.06 -7.89 -11.25
C GLY A 166 -3.66 -7.08 -10.10
N ASN A 167 -4.14 -7.71 -9.02
CA ASN A 167 -4.56 -6.99 -7.82
C ASN A 167 -3.35 -6.31 -7.14
N VAL A 168 -3.61 -5.20 -6.45
CA VAL A 168 -2.59 -4.36 -5.83
C VAL A 168 -2.95 -4.09 -4.37
N GLY A 169 -2.00 -4.31 -3.47
CA GLY A 169 -2.21 -4.01 -2.05
C GLY A 169 -2.42 -2.51 -1.82
N LEU A 170 -1.42 -1.70 -2.18
CA LEU A 170 -1.49 -0.25 -2.16
C LEU A 170 -1.21 0.31 -3.56
N HIS A 171 -2.22 0.92 -4.17
CA HIS A 171 -2.09 1.66 -5.41
C HIS A 171 -2.06 3.16 -5.12
N ILE A 172 -0.93 3.81 -5.41
CA ILE A 172 -0.62 5.16 -4.95
C ILE A 172 -0.41 6.07 -6.17
N GLU A 173 -1.25 7.09 -6.27
CA GLU A 173 -1.19 8.14 -7.29
C GLU A 173 -0.98 9.54 -6.67
N GLY A 174 -0.63 9.63 -5.39
CA GLY A 174 -0.37 10.89 -4.67
C GLY A 174 1.08 11.02 -4.21
N GLY A 175 1.54 12.25 -4.05
CA GLY A 175 2.91 12.59 -3.68
C GLY A 175 3.10 13.08 -2.24
N ASP A 176 4.35 13.38 -1.86
CA ASP A 176 4.78 13.96 -0.58
C ASP A 176 4.20 13.25 0.67
N SER A 177 3.97 11.96 0.57
CA SER A 177 3.23 11.18 1.56
C SER A 177 4.14 10.20 2.32
N HIS A 178 3.71 9.80 3.51
CA HIS A 178 4.45 8.92 4.40
C HIS A 178 3.68 7.62 4.64
N TYR A 179 4.32 6.51 4.36
CA TYR A 179 3.81 5.15 4.59
C TYR A 179 4.74 4.46 5.57
N THR A 180 4.27 4.16 6.77
CA THR A 180 5.08 3.61 7.86
C THR A 180 4.44 2.35 8.43
N ASP A 181 5.24 1.31 8.65
CA ASP A 181 4.77 0.04 9.25
C ASP A 181 3.57 -0.58 8.49
N VAL A 182 3.62 -0.54 7.16
CA VAL A 182 2.58 -1.10 6.30
C VAL A 182 2.97 -2.51 5.88
N VAL A 183 2.07 -3.46 6.09
CA VAL A 183 2.28 -4.85 5.67
C VAL A 183 1.27 -5.22 4.59
N VAL A 184 1.78 -5.75 3.47
CA VAL A 184 0.97 -6.23 2.35
C VAL A 184 1.23 -7.71 2.12
N VAL A 185 0.16 -8.50 2.04
CA VAL A 185 0.24 -9.96 1.97
C VAL A 185 -0.62 -10.50 0.82
N ASP A 186 -0.03 -11.38 0.01
CA ASP A 186 -0.71 -12.18 -1.04
C ASP A 186 -1.33 -11.38 -2.21
N TYR A 187 -0.97 -10.13 -2.40
CA TYR A 187 -1.31 -9.37 -3.60
C TYR A 187 -0.31 -9.63 -4.73
N THR A 188 -0.77 -9.60 -5.99
CA THR A 188 0.10 -9.70 -7.17
C THR A 188 1.14 -8.57 -7.18
N VAL A 189 0.72 -7.36 -6.81
CA VAL A 189 1.62 -6.24 -6.58
C VAL A 189 1.41 -5.71 -5.16
N GLY A 190 2.48 -5.61 -4.39
CA GLY A 190 2.41 -5.08 -3.03
C GLY A 190 2.12 -3.59 -3.02
N PHE A 191 3.10 -2.81 -3.41
CA PHE A 191 2.99 -1.36 -3.59
C PHE A 191 3.17 -1.01 -5.06
N ARG A 192 2.29 -0.19 -5.61
CA ARG A 192 2.42 0.41 -6.93
C ARG A 192 2.32 1.91 -6.84
N LEU A 193 3.42 2.60 -7.17
CA LEU A 193 3.52 4.05 -7.21
C LEU A 193 3.53 4.51 -8.67
N VAL A 194 2.48 5.22 -9.09
CA VAL A 194 2.28 5.65 -10.49
C VAL A 194 1.82 7.11 -10.57
N ASN A 195 1.78 7.65 -11.76
CA ASN A 195 1.27 8.99 -12.06
C ASN A 195 1.92 10.08 -11.17
N HIS A 196 1.21 10.63 -10.21
CA HIS A 196 1.66 11.72 -9.32
C HIS A 196 2.33 11.24 -8.03
N ALA A 197 2.68 9.95 -7.91
CA ALA A 197 3.26 9.35 -6.70
C ALA A 197 4.76 9.68 -6.50
N TRP A 198 5.13 10.95 -6.54
CA TRP A 198 6.50 11.41 -6.36
C TRP A 198 6.79 11.87 -4.92
N ALA A 199 8.06 11.86 -4.54
CA ALA A 199 8.57 12.29 -3.24
C ALA A 199 7.99 11.57 -2.00
N ASN A 200 7.41 10.38 -2.17
CA ASN A 200 6.90 9.59 -1.05
C ASN A 200 8.04 8.98 -0.21
N ARG A 201 7.74 8.74 1.06
CA ARG A 201 8.60 8.06 2.03
C ARG A 201 7.92 6.78 2.50
N LEU A 202 8.47 5.64 2.13
CA LEU A 202 8.06 4.34 2.62
C LEU A 202 9.07 3.89 3.68
N THR A 203 8.62 3.65 4.91
CA THR A 203 9.50 3.29 6.02
C THR A 203 9.01 2.02 6.69
N ARG A 204 9.84 1.01 6.83
CA ARG A 204 9.53 -0.29 7.43
C ARG A 204 8.27 -0.94 6.83
N CYS A 205 8.07 -0.76 5.52
CA CYS A 205 6.99 -1.42 4.80
C CYS A 205 7.43 -2.84 4.41
N HIS A 206 6.52 -3.79 4.57
CA HIS A 206 6.79 -5.19 4.29
C HIS A 206 5.80 -5.75 3.29
N VAL A 207 6.30 -6.40 2.27
CA VAL A 207 5.49 -7.14 1.27
C VAL A 207 5.93 -8.59 1.27
N TRP A 208 4.98 -9.48 1.46
CA TRP A 208 5.24 -10.91 1.31
C TRP A 208 4.01 -11.63 0.75
N GLY A 209 4.23 -12.81 0.21
CA GLY A 209 3.18 -13.67 -0.27
C GLY A 209 3.40 -15.10 0.20
N GLY A 210 2.32 -15.81 0.41
CA GLY A 210 2.33 -17.22 0.71
C GLY A 210 1.14 -17.91 0.08
N PRO A 211 1.25 -19.19 -0.28
CA PRO A 211 0.13 -19.93 -0.84
C PRO A 211 -0.96 -20.07 0.21
N VAL A 212 -2.15 -19.55 -0.09
CA VAL A 212 -3.34 -19.79 0.74
C VAL A 212 -4.53 -20.15 -0.16
N PRO A 213 -5.05 -21.34 -0.08
CA PRO A 213 -4.45 -22.51 0.56
C PRO A 213 -3.11 -22.89 -0.09
N PRO A 214 -2.23 -23.64 0.59
CA PRO A 214 -1.03 -24.11 -0.08
C PRO A 214 -1.44 -24.83 -1.36
N PRO A 215 -0.74 -24.58 -2.50
CA PRO A 215 -1.00 -25.32 -3.72
C PRO A 215 -0.81 -26.81 -3.45
N ALA A 216 -1.44 -27.64 -4.25
CA ALA A 216 -1.11 -29.06 -4.29
C ALA A 216 0.41 -29.20 -4.50
N GLU A 217 1.01 -30.19 -3.87
CA GLU A 217 2.46 -30.36 -3.83
C GLU A 217 3.06 -30.23 -5.25
N GLY A 218 3.89 -29.20 -5.46
CA GLY A 218 4.51 -28.89 -6.74
C GLY A 218 3.84 -27.82 -7.61
N GLU A 219 2.68 -27.25 -7.23
CA GLU A 219 2.03 -26.16 -7.96
C GLU A 219 2.27 -24.81 -7.30
N LEU A 220 2.84 -23.87 -8.05
CA LEU A 220 2.91 -22.47 -7.66
C LEU A 220 1.57 -21.77 -7.93
N PRO A 221 1.05 -20.99 -6.98
CA PRO A 221 -0.03 -20.08 -7.30
C PRO A 221 0.38 -19.17 -8.45
N GLU A 222 -0.41 -19.13 -9.52
CA GLU A 222 -0.10 -18.37 -10.74
C GLU A 222 0.17 -16.90 -10.46
N MET A 223 -0.48 -16.34 -9.43
CA MET A 223 -0.29 -14.96 -8.99
C MET A 223 1.10 -14.65 -8.45
N LEU A 224 1.87 -15.63 -7.98
CA LEU A 224 3.22 -15.39 -7.46
C LEU A 224 4.28 -15.39 -8.58
N LYS A 225 4.02 -15.99 -9.73
CA LYS A 225 4.98 -16.08 -10.85
C LYS A 225 5.39 -14.70 -11.39
N ASP A 226 4.46 -13.73 -11.37
CA ASP A 226 4.65 -12.37 -11.86
C ASP A 226 4.51 -11.33 -10.74
N SER A 227 4.64 -11.75 -9.48
CA SER A 227 4.45 -10.85 -8.34
C SER A 227 5.58 -9.83 -8.21
N ILE A 228 5.20 -8.61 -7.84
CA ILE A 228 6.12 -7.49 -7.61
C ILE A 228 5.88 -6.95 -6.21
N CYS A 229 6.91 -6.94 -5.36
CA CYS A 229 6.70 -6.38 -4.02
C CYS A 229 6.57 -4.86 -4.07
N PHE A 230 7.51 -4.17 -4.71
CA PHE A 230 7.49 -2.70 -4.85
C PHE A 230 7.67 -2.32 -6.32
N ASP A 231 6.64 -1.71 -6.92
CA ASP A 231 6.59 -1.25 -8.32
C ASP A 231 6.60 0.29 -8.35
N ILE A 232 7.79 0.88 -8.57
CA ILE A 232 8.04 2.31 -8.42
C ILE A 232 8.15 2.94 -9.80
N ASN A 233 7.10 3.63 -10.24
CA ASN A 233 7.02 4.23 -11.57
C ASN A 233 7.12 5.76 -11.57
N GLN A 234 7.35 6.37 -10.40
CA GLN A 234 7.53 7.81 -10.26
C GLN A 234 8.77 8.14 -9.42
N GLY A 235 9.39 9.27 -9.70
CA GLY A 235 10.68 9.65 -9.14
C GLY A 235 10.62 10.31 -7.77
N GLY A 236 11.80 10.46 -7.15
CA GLY A 236 11.98 11.12 -5.86
C GLY A 236 11.54 10.31 -4.65
N ASN A 237 11.10 9.06 -4.84
CA ASN A 237 10.67 8.19 -3.75
C ASN A 237 11.86 7.62 -2.97
N ILE A 238 11.70 7.51 -1.65
CA ILE A 238 12.68 6.88 -0.76
C ILE A 238 12.00 5.72 -0.02
N LEU A 239 12.59 4.54 -0.18
CA LEU A 239 12.26 3.36 0.59
C LEU A 239 13.32 3.16 1.66
N ARG A 240 12.92 3.18 2.93
CA ARG A 240 13.83 3.00 4.06
C ARG A 240 13.42 1.79 4.89
N GLU A 241 14.36 0.88 5.13
CA GLU A 241 14.11 -0.31 5.96
C GLU A 241 12.89 -1.13 5.48
N CYS A 242 12.60 -1.04 4.17
CA CYS A 242 11.52 -1.81 3.56
C CYS A 242 11.99 -3.24 3.26
N TYR A 243 11.06 -4.17 3.41
CA TYR A 243 11.36 -5.58 3.25
C TYR A 243 10.48 -6.21 2.18
N ALA A 244 11.11 -6.75 1.14
CA ALA A 244 10.47 -7.52 0.09
C ALA A 244 10.72 -9.02 0.33
N ASP A 245 9.67 -9.80 0.44
CA ASP A 245 9.75 -11.24 0.70
C ASP A 245 8.86 -11.99 -0.30
N THR A 246 9.39 -13.04 -0.86
CA THR A 246 8.64 -14.02 -1.67
C THR A 246 8.01 -13.47 -2.96
N GLY A 247 8.38 -12.31 -3.46
CA GLY A 247 7.95 -11.83 -4.79
C GLY A 247 8.88 -12.32 -5.90
N ALA A 248 8.37 -12.52 -7.11
CA ALA A 248 9.20 -12.78 -8.29
C ALA A 248 10.13 -11.60 -8.58
N ILE A 249 9.68 -10.38 -8.29
CA ILE A 249 10.47 -9.16 -8.32
C ILE A 249 10.35 -8.46 -6.97
N GLY A 250 11.48 -8.21 -6.31
CA GLY A 250 11.50 -7.46 -5.06
C GLY A 250 11.18 -5.99 -5.27
N PHE A 251 12.05 -5.31 -6.02
CA PHE A 251 11.92 -3.88 -6.30
C PHE A 251 12.01 -3.64 -7.81
N ARG A 252 10.90 -3.26 -8.45
CA ARG A 252 10.91 -2.76 -9.82
C ARG A 252 11.00 -1.24 -9.81
N ILE A 253 12.04 -0.71 -10.46
CA ILE A 253 12.39 0.70 -10.43
C ILE A 253 12.32 1.26 -11.84
N ASN A 254 11.30 2.05 -12.11
CA ASN A 254 11.07 2.72 -13.40
C ASN A 254 11.35 4.23 -13.33
N ALA A 255 11.82 4.74 -12.19
CA ALA A 255 12.13 6.16 -12.01
C ALA A 255 13.13 6.37 -10.87
N SER A 256 13.70 7.57 -10.74
CA SER A 256 14.72 7.89 -9.74
C SER A 256 14.28 7.57 -8.31
N THR A 257 14.97 6.64 -7.65
CA THR A 257 14.56 6.06 -6.35
C THR A 257 15.77 5.80 -5.46
N GLN A 258 15.55 5.84 -4.14
CA GLN A 258 16.55 5.44 -3.14
C GLN A 258 16.03 4.24 -2.34
N LEU A 259 16.84 3.21 -2.22
CA LEU A 259 16.66 2.03 -1.35
C LEU A 259 17.69 2.11 -0.24
N LEU A 260 17.28 2.40 0.98
CA LEU A 260 18.14 2.64 2.14
C LEU A 260 17.84 1.63 3.26
N GLY A 261 18.78 0.74 3.55
CA GLY A 261 18.57 -0.30 4.57
C GLY A 261 17.47 -1.30 4.20
N CYS A 262 17.15 -1.43 2.93
CA CYS A 262 16.11 -2.34 2.46
C CYS A 262 16.60 -3.79 2.43
N ALA A 263 15.67 -4.73 2.46
CA ALA A 263 15.98 -6.14 2.37
C ALA A 263 15.15 -6.85 1.30
N TYR A 264 15.76 -7.84 0.65
CA TYR A 264 15.04 -8.84 -0.12
C TYR A 264 15.39 -10.23 0.37
N PHE A 265 14.37 -11.02 0.60
CA PHE A 265 14.49 -12.41 1.02
C PHE A 265 13.60 -13.30 0.15
N SER A 266 14.20 -14.24 -0.57
CA SER A 266 13.43 -15.23 -1.31
C SER A 266 13.17 -16.45 -0.45
N ASN A 267 11.89 -16.83 -0.30
CA ASN A 267 11.54 -18.02 0.45
C ASN A 267 11.56 -19.27 -0.45
N PRO A 268 12.43 -20.27 -0.20
CA PRO A 268 12.57 -21.44 -1.05
C PRO A 268 11.31 -22.34 -1.06
N HIS A 269 10.44 -22.22 -0.05
CA HIS A 269 9.25 -23.05 0.05
C HIS A 269 8.16 -22.71 -0.98
N PHE A 270 8.31 -21.61 -1.70
CA PHE A 270 7.32 -21.17 -2.69
C PHE A 270 7.69 -21.49 -4.14
N GLY A 271 8.84 -22.17 -4.38
CA GLY A 271 9.21 -22.71 -5.69
C GLY A 271 9.32 -21.66 -6.82
N LEU A 272 9.60 -20.40 -6.48
CA LEU A 272 9.92 -19.37 -7.48
C LEU A 272 11.33 -19.62 -8.01
N ASP A 273 11.44 -20.00 -9.27
CA ASP A 273 12.72 -20.35 -9.89
C ASP A 273 13.45 -19.16 -10.51
N ASN A 274 12.72 -18.11 -10.88
CA ASN A 274 13.29 -16.92 -11.53
C ASN A 274 12.96 -15.68 -10.72
N ILE A 275 13.89 -15.31 -9.86
CA ILE A 275 13.72 -14.20 -8.93
C ILE A 275 14.68 -13.07 -9.29
N THR A 276 14.19 -11.84 -9.28
CA THR A 276 15.00 -10.64 -9.42
C THR A 276 14.85 -9.75 -8.19
N CYS A 277 15.92 -9.54 -7.44
CA CYS A 277 15.85 -8.68 -6.26
C CYS A 277 15.56 -7.23 -6.65
N ILE A 278 16.28 -6.71 -7.65
CA ILE A 278 16.07 -5.36 -8.19
C ILE A 278 15.99 -5.42 -9.72
N ASP A 279 14.83 -5.04 -10.26
CA ASP A 279 14.58 -4.85 -11.69
C ASP A 279 14.59 -3.34 -11.99
N HIS A 280 15.74 -2.82 -12.43
CA HIS A 280 15.96 -1.40 -12.66
C HIS A 280 15.79 -1.06 -14.14
N VAL A 281 14.65 -0.51 -14.49
CA VAL A 281 14.26 -0.20 -15.86
C VAL A 281 14.76 1.17 -16.30
N SER A 282 14.62 2.19 -15.43
CA SER A 282 15.03 3.55 -15.75
C SER A 282 15.26 4.43 -14.51
N GLY A 283 15.84 5.62 -14.74
CA GLY A 283 16.11 6.63 -13.72
C GLY A 283 17.38 6.33 -12.90
N ARG A 284 17.65 7.19 -11.93
CA ARG A 284 18.78 7.01 -11.01
C ARG A 284 18.38 6.12 -9.84
N LEU A 285 19.24 5.18 -9.49
CA LEU A 285 19.02 4.29 -8.36
C LEU A 285 20.14 4.41 -7.34
N THR A 286 19.80 4.67 -6.08
CA THR A 286 20.72 4.54 -4.96
C THR A 286 20.31 3.34 -4.12
N VAL A 287 21.23 2.40 -3.90
CA VAL A 287 21.07 1.25 -3.00
C VAL A 287 22.15 1.30 -1.95
N ALA A 288 21.78 1.57 -0.71
CA ALA A 288 22.73 1.70 0.38
C ALA A 288 22.31 0.94 1.63
N ASN A 289 23.30 0.31 2.29
CA ASN A 289 23.13 -0.43 3.54
C ASN A 289 22.01 -1.50 3.49
N SER A 290 21.76 -2.04 2.31
CA SER A 290 20.68 -2.99 2.03
C SER A 290 21.21 -4.42 2.00
N SER A 291 20.32 -5.40 2.14
CA SER A 291 20.69 -6.82 2.16
C SER A 291 19.84 -7.63 1.18
N PHE A 292 20.50 -8.51 0.45
CA PHE A 292 19.85 -9.38 -0.52
C PHE A 292 20.26 -10.82 -0.25
N THR A 293 19.28 -11.70 -0.07
CA THR A 293 19.53 -13.10 0.30
C THR A 293 19.09 -14.03 -0.82
N LYS A 294 20.01 -14.85 -1.30
CA LYS A 294 19.75 -15.90 -2.25
C LYS A 294 19.38 -17.17 -1.51
N THR A 295 18.16 -17.63 -1.67
CA THR A 295 17.65 -18.88 -1.10
C THR A 295 17.10 -19.86 -2.16
N ALA A 296 16.97 -19.41 -3.40
CA ALA A 296 16.55 -20.21 -4.55
C ALA A 296 17.71 -20.36 -5.55
N GLU A 297 17.59 -21.31 -6.48
CA GLU A 297 18.67 -21.64 -7.43
C GLU A 297 18.94 -20.47 -8.39
N HIS A 298 17.90 -19.88 -8.95
CA HIS A 298 17.99 -18.80 -9.93
C HIS A 298 17.52 -17.45 -9.33
N VAL A 299 18.42 -16.80 -8.59
CA VAL A 299 18.19 -15.45 -8.03
C VAL A 299 19.18 -14.49 -8.64
N GLU A 300 18.68 -13.46 -9.29
CA GLU A 300 19.44 -12.34 -9.81
C GLU A 300 19.39 -11.16 -8.84
N VAL A 301 20.54 -10.66 -8.42
CA VAL A 301 20.61 -9.49 -7.50
C VAL A 301 20.05 -8.25 -8.18
N TYR A 302 20.49 -8.03 -9.42
CA TYR A 302 20.19 -6.82 -10.15
C TYR A 302 20.07 -7.13 -11.65
N ARG A 303 18.96 -6.74 -12.22
CA ARG A 303 18.73 -6.72 -13.65
C ARG A 303 18.37 -5.30 -14.06
N GLY A 304 19.01 -4.78 -15.09
CA GLY A 304 18.59 -3.49 -15.58
C GLY A 304 19.49 -2.84 -16.59
N SER A 305 18.93 -1.86 -17.27
CA SER A 305 19.55 -0.95 -18.21
C SER A 305 19.52 0.50 -17.72
N GLY A 306 19.31 0.68 -16.42
CA GLY A 306 19.18 2.01 -15.80
C GLY A 306 20.40 2.90 -16.00
N GLU A 307 20.18 4.21 -16.04
CA GLU A 307 21.19 5.19 -16.43
C GLU A 307 22.33 5.30 -15.42
N GLN A 308 22.03 5.26 -14.12
CA GLN A 308 23.01 5.46 -13.07
C GLN A 308 22.62 4.71 -11.80
N VAL A 309 23.53 3.88 -11.28
CA VAL A 309 23.36 3.17 -10.03
C VAL A 309 24.46 3.55 -9.06
N ILE A 310 24.09 3.97 -7.85
CA ILE A 310 24.97 4.10 -6.70
C ILE A 310 24.74 2.89 -5.80
N TRP A 311 25.77 2.07 -5.62
CA TRP A 311 25.72 0.86 -4.80
C TRP A 311 26.72 0.98 -3.65
N GLN A 312 26.22 1.05 -2.40
CA GLN A 312 27.06 1.34 -1.26
C GLN A 312 26.75 0.44 -0.06
N SER A 313 27.78 -0.21 0.49
CA SER A 313 27.71 -0.94 1.78
C SER A 313 26.56 -1.96 1.85
N ASN A 314 26.26 -2.64 0.73
CA ASN A 314 25.22 -3.65 0.69
C ASN A 314 25.77 -5.05 0.97
N LEU A 315 24.94 -5.92 1.51
CA LEU A 315 25.27 -7.30 1.86
C LEU A 315 24.57 -8.29 0.91
N LEU A 316 25.32 -9.26 0.40
CA LEU A 316 24.83 -10.32 -0.47
C LEU A 316 25.03 -11.67 0.21
N TYR A 317 23.95 -12.30 0.67
CA TYR A 317 24.00 -13.58 1.34
C TYR A 317 23.65 -14.74 0.38
N GLY A 318 24.49 -15.79 0.37
CA GLY A 318 24.24 -16.98 -0.43
C GLY A 318 24.50 -16.82 -1.94
N PHE A 319 24.96 -15.66 -2.39
CA PHE A 319 25.39 -15.46 -3.78
C PHE A 319 26.82 -15.97 -4.00
N PRO A 320 27.17 -16.42 -5.23
CA PRO A 320 28.54 -16.81 -5.58
C PRO A 320 29.56 -15.70 -5.33
N GLU A 321 30.81 -16.07 -5.05
CA GLU A 321 31.89 -15.12 -4.70
C GLU A 321 32.16 -14.09 -5.82
N ASP A 322 32.07 -14.49 -7.08
CA ASP A 322 32.24 -13.59 -8.23
C ASP A 322 31.13 -12.53 -8.29
N VAL A 323 29.88 -12.90 -7.97
CA VAL A 323 28.76 -11.95 -7.84
C VAL A 323 29.01 -11.01 -6.67
N GLN A 324 29.40 -11.52 -5.51
CA GLN A 324 29.72 -10.69 -4.35
C GLN A 324 30.86 -9.72 -4.66
N ALA A 325 31.94 -10.20 -5.30
CA ALA A 325 33.09 -9.37 -5.68
C ALA A 325 32.71 -8.24 -6.65
N ARG A 326 31.86 -8.55 -7.65
CA ARG A 326 31.38 -7.56 -8.63
C ARG A 326 30.65 -6.39 -7.96
N PHE A 327 29.80 -6.66 -6.96
CA PHE A 327 29.05 -5.63 -6.24
C PHE A 327 29.82 -5.01 -5.06
N SER A 328 30.86 -5.65 -4.55
CA SER A 328 31.74 -5.11 -3.48
C SER A 328 32.78 -4.14 -4.00
N ALA A 329 33.31 -4.36 -5.20
CA ALA A 329 34.36 -3.52 -5.81
C ALA A 329 33.92 -2.07 -6.02
N THR A 330 32.64 -1.79 -6.02
CA THR A 330 32.04 -0.46 -6.21
C THR A 330 31.90 0.33 -4.91
N SER A 331 32.08 -0.30 -3.74
CA SER A 331 31.98 0.38 -2.45
C SER A 331 33.21 1.23 -2.10
N ALA A 332 34.37 0.98 -2.73
CA ALA A 332 35.62 1.63 -2.36
C ALA A 332 35.83 3.03 -2.96
N ASP A 333 35.09 3.40 -4.01
CA ASP A 333 35.49 4.57 -4.82
C ASP A 333 34.32 5.50 -5.23
N GLN A 334 33.18 5.53 -4.55
CA GLN A 334 32.01 6.38 -4.89
C GLN A 334 31.68 6.44 -6.41
N THR A 335 32.15 5.47 -7.15
CA THR A 335 32.08 5.44 -8.60
C THR A 335 30.74 4.90 -9.04
N THR A 336 30.10 5.61 -9.93
CA THR A 336 28.92 5.21 -10.68
C THR A 336 29.16 3.86 -11.34
N LEU A 337 28.45 2.83 -10.92
CA LEU A 337 28.46 1.52 -11.54
C LEU A 337 27.84 1.67 -12.93
N ARG A 338 28.67 1.68 -13.97
CA ARG A 338 28.17 1.39 -15.32
C ARG A 338 28.19 -0.13 -15.46
N LEU A 339 27.05 -0.73 -15.19
CA LEU A 339 26.81 -2.14 -15.50
C LEU A 339 26.61 -2.22 -17.02
N ALA A 340 27.61 -2.70 -17.72
CA ALA A 340 27.55 -3.02 -19.15
C ALA A 340 26.81 -4.34 -19.36
#